data_090f725075dbc0c1ab91af3cc27729bb
#
_entry.id   090f725075dbc0c1ab91af3cc27729bb
#
_cell.length_a   1.000
_cell.length_b   1.000
_cell.length_c   1.000
_cell.angle_alpha   90.00
_cell.angle_beta   90.00
_cell.angle_gamma   90.00
#
_symmetry.space_group_name_H-M   'P 1'
#
loop_
_entity.id
_entity.type
_entity.pdbx_description
1 polymer ?
#
loop_
_entity_poly.entity_id
_entity_poly.type
_entity_poly.pdbx_seq_one_letter_code
_entity_poly.pdbx_strand_id
1 'polypeptide(L)'
;MKTVIIIPARFKSSRFPGKPLTLILGKPMILWVAEICAKALPIEFVYIATDDLRIKEVVEEAGFNVVMTSKKALTVTDRIADAANQIDADIYINVQGDEPLLNPNDILSIIDTKKKYPNAVSYTHLRA
;
A
#
# COMPACT_ATOMS: atom_id res chain seq x y z
N MET A 1 -5.38 -17.46 8.31
CA MET A 1 -4.90 -16.17 8.83
C MET A 1 -5.27 -15.06 7.85
N LYS A 2 -5.82 -13.99 8.37
CA LYS A 2 -6.17 -12.84 7.53
C LYS A 2 -4.94 -12.02 7.21
N THR A 3 -4.64 -11.88 5.92
CA THR A 3 -3.52 -11.10 5.40
C THR A 3 -4.05 -9.89 4.63
N VAL A 4 -3.50 -8.71 4.92
CA VAL A 4 -3.84 -7.49 4.18
C VAL A 4 -2.58 -6.83 3.65
N ILE A 5 -2.73 -6.08 2.56
CA ILE A 5 -1.67 -5.27 1.98
C ILE A 5 -1.99 -3.81 2.30
N ILE A 6 -1.01 -3.07 2.79
CA ILE A 6 -1.12 -1.64 3.05
C ILE A 6 -0.11 -0.91 2.16
N ILE A 7 -0.62 0.00 1.35
CA ILE A 7 0.19 0.82 0.44
C ILE A 7 0.18 2.25 0.99
N PRO A 8 1.27 2.72 1.60
CA PRO A 8 1.32 4.11 2.08
C PRO A 8 1.48 5.05 0.90
N ALA A 9 0.74 6.17 0.94
CA ALA A 9 0.80 7.18 -0.11
C ALA A 9 0.67 8.58 0.50
N ARG A 10 1.67 9.44 0.28
CA ARG A 10 1.67 10.84 0.73
C ARG A 10 1.60 11.74 -0.49
N PHE A 11 0.83 12.82 -0.37
CA PHE A 11 0.85 13.87 -1.39
C PHE A 11 2.10 14.75 -1.25
N LYS A 12 2.41 15.15 -0.02
CA LYS A 12 3.58 16.00 0.25
C LYS A 12 4.83 15.17 0.32
N SER A 13 5.71 15.34 -0.66
CA SER A 13 7.06 14.82 -0.63
C SER A 13 7.99 15.99 -0.87
N SER A 14 9.17 15.96 -0.25
CA SER A 14 10.15 17.04 -0.38
C SER A 14 10.68 17.21 -1.80
N ARG A 15 10.59 16.17 -2.63
CA ARG A 15 11.13 16.16 -3.99
C ARG A 15 10.08 16.22 -5.08
N PHE A 16 8.94 15.61 -4.87
CA PHE A 16 7.92 15.49 -5.90
C PHE A 16 6.52 15.45 -5.29
N PRO A 17 5.93 16.63 -5.00
CA PRO A 17 4.57 16.68 -4.47
C PRO A 17 3.57 16.01 -5.42
N GLY A 18 2.65 15.24 -4.86
CA GLY A 18 1.61 14.58 -5.65
C GLY A 18 2.11 13.37 -6.45
N LYS A 19 3.29 12.84 -6.15
CA LYS A 19 3.87 11.69 -6.87
C LYS A 19 2.88 10.51 -7.02
N PRO A 20 2.11 10.11 -6.00
CA PRO A 20 1.16 9.01 -6.17
C PRO A 20 0.08 9.27 -7.22
N LEU A 21 -0.24 10.52 -7.51
CA LEU A 21 -1.24 10.91 -8.50
C LEU A 21 -0.64 11.21 -9.87
N THR A 22 0.70 11.12 -10.00
CA THR A 22 1.37 11.32 -11.29
C THR A 22 0.91 10.27 -12.29
N LEU A 23 0.53 10.72 -13.47
CA LEU A 23 0.04 9.83 -14.52
C LEU A 23 1.19 9.08 -15.20
N ILE A 24 1.07 7.76 -15.24
CA ILE A 24 1.94 6.87 -15.98
C ILE A 24 1.06 6.17 -17.00
N LEU A 25 1.28 6.43 -18.28
CA LEU A 25 0.45 5.89 -19.35
C LEU A 25 -1.05 6.19 -19.12
N GLY A 26 -1.34 7.42 -18.65
CA GLY A 26 -2.71 7.88 -18.44
C GLY A 26 -3.38 7.41 -17.14
N LYS A 27 -2.66 6.72 -16.26
CA LYS A 27 -3.20 6.20 -14.99
C LYS A 27 -2.32 6.66 -13.83
N PRO A 28 -2.90 7.14 -12.72
CA PRO A 28 -2.13 7.51 -11.53
C PRO A 28 -1.23 6.38 -11.05
N MET A 29 0.00 6.72 -10.66
CA MET A 29 1.00 5.75 -10.20
C MET A 29 0.45 4.83 -9.10
N ILE A 30 -0.27 5.39 -8.14
CA ILE A 30 -0.82 4.61 -7.01
C ILE A 30 -1.77 3.52 -7.49
N LEU A 31 -2.51 3.75 -8.58
CA LEU A 31 -3.44 2.75 -9.10
C LEU A 31 -2.71 1.59 -9.80
N TRP A 32 -1.55 1.86 -10.42
CA TRP A 32 -0.73 0.78 -10.97
C TRP A 32 -0.28 -0.17 -9.87
N VAL A 33 0.19 0.37 -8.75
CA VAL A 33 0.63 -0.42 -7.60
C VAL A 33 -0.54 -1.18 -6.98
N ALA A 34 -1.67 -0.49 -6.77
CA ALA A 34 -2.87 -1.10 -6.18
C ALA A 34 -3.39 -2.26 -7.03
N GLU A 35 -3.41 -2.10 -8.36
CA GLU A 35 -3.86 -3.16 -9.27
C GLU A 35 -2.94 -4.37 -9.25
N ILE A 36 -1.63 -4.17 -9.12
CA ILE A 36 -0.67 -5.26 -8.97
C ILE A 36 -0.94 -6.01 -7.67
N CYS A 37 -1.17 -5.30 -6.58
CA CYS A 37 -1.52 -5.91 -5.29
C CYS A 37 -2.83 -6.68 -5.37
N ALA A 38 -3.81 -6.19 -6.13
CA ALA A 38 -5.10 -6.86 -6.31
C ALA A 38 -4.98 -8.16 -7.11
N LYS A 39 -3.88 -8.38 -7.81
CA LYS A 39 -3.57 -9.66 -8.46
C LYS A 39 -3.00 -10.68 -7.47
N ALA A 40 -2.41 -10.22 -6.37
CA ALA A 40 -1.84 -11.08 -5.33
C ALA A 40 -2.88 -11.46 -4.28
N LEU A 41 -3.75 -10.54 -3.90
CA LEU A 41 -4.83 -10.75 -2.93
C LEU A 41 -6.13 -10.13 -3.46
N PRO A 42 -7.30 -10.62 -3.04
CA PRO A 42 -8.56 -9.96 -3.38
C PRO A 42 -8.54 -8.48 -3.01
N ILE A 43 -9.20 -7.67 -3.84
CA ILE A 43 -9.21 -6.21 -3.69
C ILE A 43 -9.68 -5.77 -2.29
N GLU A 44 -10.56 -6.55 -1.65
CA GLU A 44 -11.06 -6.24 -0.31
C GLU A 44 -9.96 -6.29 0.77
N PHE A 45 -8.81 -6.90 0.48
CA PHE A 45 -7.68 -6.99 1.40
C PHE A 45 -6.54 -6.03 1.02
N VAL A 46 -6.76 -5.15 0.05
CA VAL A 46 -5.79 -4.14 -0.37
C VAL A 46 -6.25 -2.78 0.12
N TYR A 47 -5.40 -2.09 0.87
CA TYR A 47 -5.69 -0.80 1.48
C TYR A 47 -4.63 0.22 1.10
N ILE A 48 -5.07 1.42 0.75
CA ILE A 48 -4.16 2.55 0.59
C ILE A 48 -4.26 3.41 1.84
N ALA A 49 -3.11 3.68 2.48
CA ALA A 49 -3.04 4.49 3.68
C ALA A 49 -2.54 5.89 3.30
N THR A 50 -3.37 6.91 3.48
CA THR A 50 -3.05 8.28 3.11
C THR A 50 -3.68 9.27 4.06
N ASP A 51 -3.12 10.47 4.13
CA ASP A 51 -3.71 11.60 4.85
C ASP A 51 -4.28 12.65 3.90
N ASP A 52 -4.29 12.40 2.60
CA ASP A 52 -4.68 13.36 1.57
C ASP A 52 -6.00 12.96 0.91
N LEU A 53 -6.95 13.90 0.91
CA LEU A 53 -8.28 13.66 0.36
C LEU A 53 -8.27 13.46 -1.16
N ARG A 54 -7.31 14.05 -1.86
CA ARG A 54 -7.22 13.90 -3.32
C ARG A 54 -6.82 12.47 -3.69
N ILE A 55 -5.91 11.89 -2.92
CA ILE A 55 -5.50 10.50 -3.11
C ILE A 55 -6.66 9.57 -2.75
N LYS A 56 -7.34 9.84 -1.62
CA LYS A 56 -8.51 9.08 -1.20
C LYS A 56 -9.58 9.03 -2.29
N GLU A 57 -9.91 10.17 -2.87
CA GLU A 57 -10.95 10.27 -3.88
C GLU A 57 -10.61 9.44 -5.13
N VAL A 58 -9.39 9.56 -5.64
CA VAL A 58 -8.92 8.81 -6.81
C VAL A 58 -8.94 7.31 -6.56
N VAL A 59 -8.49 6.89 -5.40
CA VAL A 59 -8.38 5.48 -5.03
C VAL A 59 -9.76 4.84 -4.83
N GLU A 60 -10.65 5.52 -4.12
CA GLU A 60 -12.00 5.02 -3.89
C GLU A 60 -12.82 4.94 -5.18
N GLU A 61 -12.65 5.92 -6.05
CA GLU A 61 -13.32 5.91 -7.36
C GLU A 61 -12.90 4.71 -8.20
N ALA A 62 -11.68 4.24 -8.04
CA ALA A 62 -11.17 3.05 -8.72
C ALA A 62 -11.58 1.74 -8.03
N GLY A 63 -12.30 1.81 -6.91
CA GLY A 63 -12.84 0.64 -6.21
C GLY A 63 -11.93 0.07 -5.11
N PHE A 64 -10.84 0.76 -4.76
CA PHE A 64 -9.93 0.32 -3.70
C PHE A 64 -10.29 0.91 -2.35
N ASN A 65 -9.89 0.22 -1.29
CA ASN A 65 -10.10 0.67 0.07
C ASN A 65 -9.07 1.71 0.49
N VAL A 66 -9.52 2.71 1.24
CA VAL A 66 -8.64 3.74 1.79
C VAL A 66 -8.76 3.77 3.30
N VAL A 67 -7.62 3.88 3.97
CA VAL A 67 -7.54 4.14 5.41
C VAL A 67 -6.91 5.52 5.57
N MET A 68 -7.64 6.42 6.21
CA MET A 68 -7.12 7.75 6.48
C MET A 68 -6.19 7.71 7.68
N THR A 69 -4.99 8.22 7.51
CA THR A 69 -3.96 8.25 8.55
C THR A 69 -3.70 9.68 9.00
N SER A 70 -3.07 9.82 10.17
CA SER A 70 -2.76 11.13 10.74
C SER A 70 -1.77 11.91 9.88
N LYS A 71 -1.98 13.22 9.76
CA LYS A 71 -1.01 14.13 9.13
C LYS A 71 0.28 14.21 9.96
N LYS A 72 0.25 13.76 11.20
CA LYS A 72 1.42 13.70 12.08
C LYS A 72 2.28 12.46 11.83
N ALA A 73 1.82 11.52 11.01
CA ALA A 73 2.61 10.36 10.62
C ALA A 73 3.71 10.80 9.64
N LEU A 74 4.88 11.13 10.16
CA LEU A 74 5.98 11.71 9.39
C LEU A 74 6.79 10.68 8.61
N THR A 75 6.74 9.43 9.02
CA THR A 75 7.48 8.34 8.35
C THR A 75 6.52 7.31 7.77
N VAL A 76 7.04 6.49 6.85
CA VAL A 76 6.29 5.35 6.31
C VAL A 76 5.90 4.40 7.44
N THR A 77 6.81 4.13 8.36
CA THR A 77 6.56 3.26 9.52
C THR A 77 5.42 3.78 10.38
N ASP A 78 5.39 5.09 10.66
CA ASP A 78 4.32 5.70 11.45
C ASP A 78 2.97 5.57 10.74
N ARG A 79 2.94 5.75 9.44
CA ARG A 79 1.72 5.64 8.64
C ARG A 79 1.19 4.22 8.59
N ILE A 80 2.07 3.24 8.43
CA ILE A 80 1.69 1.83 8.45
C ILE A 80 1.15 1.44 9.82
N ALA A 81 1.79 1.89 10.90
CA ALA A 81 1.33 1.62 12.26
C ALA A 81 -0.07 2.20 12.50
N ASP A 82 -0.31 3.43 12.07
CA ASP A 82 -1.62 4.07 12.20
C ASP A 82 -2.69 3.30 11.40
N ALA A 83 -2.38 2.91 10.16
CA ALA A 83 -3.29 2.12 9.33
C ALA A 83 -3.57 0.76 9.94
N ALA A 84 -2.53 0.09 10.43
CA ALA A 84 -2.67 -1.24 11.05
C ALA A 84 -3.57 -1.21 12.29
N ASN A 85 -3.55 -0.13 13.05
CA ASN A 85 -4.44 0.04 14.20
C ASN A 85 -5.91 0.13 13.80
N GLN A 86 -6.21 0.48 12.56
CA GLN A 86 -7.57 0.64 12.05
C GLN A 86 -8.07 -0.59 11.29
N ILE A 87 -7.19 -1.53 10.99
CA ILE A 87 -7.50 -2.72 10.20
C ILE A 87 -7.20 -3.97 11.04
N ASP A 88 -8.20 -4.81 11.24
CA ASP A 88 -8.02 -6.07 11.97
C ASP A 88 -7.52 -7.15 11.01
N ALA A 89 -6.29 -7.59 11.23
CA ALA A 89 -5.66 -8.64 10.42
C ALA A 89 -4.56 -9.33 11.22
N ASP A 90 -4.15 -10.51 10.77
CA ASP A 90 -3.07 -11.27 11.39
C ASP A 90 -1.71 -10.90 10.78
N ILE A 91 -1.69 -10.58 9.50
CA ILE A 91 -0.48 -10.25 8.76
C ILE A 91 -0.71 -8.96 7.98
N TYR A 92 0.22 -8.01 8.13
CA TYR A 92 0.21 -6.75 7.41
C TYR A 92 1.43 -6.69 6.50
N ILE A 93 1.20 -6.54 5.20
CA ILE A 93 2.26 -6.43 4.20
C ILE A 93 2.33 -4.99 3.70
N ASN A 94 3.48 -4.37 3.87
CA ASN A 94 3.73 -3.03 3.37
C ASN A 94 4.28 -3.10 1.94
N VAL A 95 3.59 -2.46 1.00
CA VAL A 95 4.06 -2.32 -0.39
C VAL A 95 4.23 -0.84 -0.69
N GLN A 96 5.40 -0.47 -1.21
CA GLN A 96 5.68 0.94 -1.53
C GLN A 96 4.83 1.42 -2.69
N GLY A 97 4.20 2.58 -2.52
CA GLY A 97 3.30 3.16 -3.52
C GLY A 97 3.99 3.73 -4.75
N ASP A 98 5.32 3.71 -4.81
CA ASP A 98 6.11 4.22 -5.92
C ASP A 98 6.84 3.13 -6.72
N GLU A 99 6.39 1.89 -6.63
CA GLU A 99 6.95 0.76 -7.37
C GLU A 99 5.95 0.19 -8.38
N PRO A 100 5.67 0.91 -9.49
CA PRO A 100 4.65 0.48 -10.45
C PRO A 100 5.03 -0.76 -11.27
N LEU A 101 6.28 -1.21 -11.20
CA LEU A 101 6.75 -2.41 -11.89
C LEU A 101 6.83 -3.65 -10.97
N LEU A 102 6.22 -3.56 -9.80
CA LEU A 102 6.17 -4.65 -8.84
C LEU A 102 5.52 -5.90 -9.46
N ASN A 103 6.08 -7.07 -9.16
CA ASN A 103 5.54 -8.34 -9.63
C ASN A 103 4.62 -8.95 -8.58
N PRO A 104 3.36 -9.32 -8.91
CA PRO A 104 2.45 -9.95 -7.96
C PRO A 104 3.00 -11.23 -7.34
N ASN A 105 3.82 -11.99 -8.05
CA ASN A 105 4.42 -13.22 -7.53
C ASN A 105 5.37 -12.95 -6.36
N ASP A 106 6.04 -11.80 -6.37
CA ASP A 106 6.93 -11.42 -5.27
C ASP A 106 6.12 -11.15 -4.00
N ILE A 107 4.94 -10.57 -4.14
CA ILE A 107 4.03 -10.33 -3.02
C ILE A 107 3.55 -11.67 -2.45
N LEU A 108 3.16 -12.61 -3.32
CA LEU A 108 2.72 -13.95 -2.90
C LEU A 108 3.83 -14.70 -2.18
N SER A 109 5.08 -14.57 -2.63
CA SER A 109 6.23 -15.18 -1.97
C SER A 109 6.43 -14.65 -0.56
N ILE A 110 6.25 -13.34 -0.35
CA ILE A 110 6.34 -12.72 0.97
C ILE A 110 5.25 -13.23 1.89
N ILE A 111 4.02 -13.33 1.39
CA ILE A 111 2.88 -13.86 2.16
C ILE A 111 3.17 -15.29 2.60
N ASP A 112 3.67 -16.13 1.70
CA ASP A 112 3.99 -17.51 2.01
C ASP A 112 5.09 -17.62 3.07
N THR A 113 6.16 -16.82 2.92
CA THR A 113 7.24 -16.76 3.90
C THR A 113 6.71 -16.32 5.27
N LYS A 114 5.84 -15.31 5.30
CA LYS A 114 5.27 -14.81 6.55
C LYS A 114 4.40 -15.84 7.25
N LYS A 115 3.67 -16.65 6.49
CA LYS A 115 2.88 -17.75 7.07
C LYS A 115 3.76 -18.83 7.70
N LYS A 116 4.96 -19.08 7.14
CA LYS A 116 5.94 -20.02 7.70
C LYS A 116 6.66 -19.46 8.91
N TYR A 117 6.89 -18.16 8.93
CA TYR A 117 7.65 -17.46 9.97
C TYR A 117 6.86 -16.25 10.49
N PRO A 118 5.78 -16.48 11.24
CA PRO A 118 4.85 -15.38 11.59
C PRO A 118 5.46 -14.28 12.46
N ASN A 119 6.57 -14.55 13.14
CA ASN A 119 7.25 -13.56 13.96
C ASN A 119 8.27 -12.70 13.17
N ALA A 120 8.49 -13.00 11.91
CA ALA A 120 9.39 -12.21 11.08
C ALA A 120 8.72 -10.89 10.70
N VAL A 121 9.49 -9.80 10.74
CA VAL A 121 9.03 -8.50 10.28
C VAL A 121 9.05 -8.51 8.76
N SER A 122 7.90 -8.25 8.13
CA SER A 122 7.84 -8.22 6.67
C SER A 122 7.98 -6.78 6.17
N TYR A 123 9.14 -6.50 5.58
CA TYR A 123 9.34 -5.30 4.78
C TYR A 123 9.40 -5.72 3.33
N THR A 124 8.52 -5.11 2.52
CA THR A 124 8.64 -5.29 1.09
C THR A 124 9.41 -4.13 0.51
N HIS A 125 10.70 -4.28 0.41
CA HIS A 125 11.46 -3.59 -0.61
C HIS A 125 11.60 -4.55 -1.77
N LEU A 126 10.50 -4.74 -2.49
CA LEU A 126 10.53 -5.51 -3.71
C LEU A 126 11.13 -4.61 -4.78
N ARG A 127 12.41 -4.79 -5.00
CA ARG A 127 13.07 -4.21 -6.16
C ARG A 127 12.90 -5.18 -7.31
N ALA A 128 12.32 -4.68 -8.37
CA ALA A 128 12.33 -5.41 -9.62
C ALA A 128 13.78 -5.63 -10.06
#